data_7542af54264d683c2d6b3ee1fdb579de
#
_entry.id   7542af54264d683c2d6b3ee1fdb579de
#
_cell.length_a   1.000
_cell.length_b   1.000
_cell.length_c   1.000
_cell.angle_alpha   90.00
_cell.angle_beta   90.00
_cell.angle_gamma   90.00
#
_symmetry.space_group_name_H-M   'P 1'
#
loop_
_entity.id
_entity.type
_entity.pdbx_description
1 polymer ?
#
loop_
_entity_poly.entity_id
_entity_poly.type
_entity_poly.pdbx_seq_one_letter_code
_entity_poly.pdbx_strand_id
1 'polypeptide(L)'
;LSAILDGLMSVATLAMMLLYSPALAAIAIATMLLYAVGRCLWYRPLRNATEEQIIHAARQQSHFLETVRGIRPLKLFQRQEERRSAWLGLLVEQINAGLRTQKLRLLYQQLNGLLFGIENLLVIWFGASMVIDGQFSVGLLIAFIAYKTQFDTRVGNLIDKFFELRMLQLQGERLADIVLHPPETTVSSVDLQTLMDCDASIEIQGLHYRYAEQEPW
;
A
#
# COMPACT_ATOMS: atom_id res chain seq x y z
N LEU A 1 12.17 5.76 -14.44
CA LEU A 1 13.45 5.41 -15.05
C LEU A 1 13.94 4.05 -14.56
N SER A 2 13.95 3.79 -13.23
CA SER A 2 14.42 2.52 -12.66
C SER A 2 13.67 1.29 -13.20
N ALA A 3 12.35 1.36 -13.37
CA ALA A 3 11.55 0.25 -13.90
C ALA A 3 11.91 -0.12 -15.35
N ILE A 4 12.26 0.87 -16.18
CA ILE A 4 12.68 0.62 -17.58
C ILE A 4 14.05 -0.08 -17.58
N LEU A 5 14.97 0.38 -16.73
CA LEU A 5 16.28 -0.26 -16.58
C LEU A 5 16.15 -1.70 -16.03
N ASP A 6 15.29 -1.91 -15.03
CA ASP A 6 15.03 -3.24 -14.49
C ASP A 6 14.42 -4.16 -15.56
N GLY A 7 13.52 -3.64 -16.40
CA GLY A 7 12.95 -4.39 -17.53
C GLY A 7 13.99 -4.78 -18.58
N LEU A 8 14.81 -3.83 -19.01
CA LEU A 8 15.85 -4.09 -20.02
C LEU A 8 16.88 -5.12 -19.50
N MET A 9 17.32 -4.94 -18.25
CA MET A 9 18.29 -5.84 -17.61
C MET A 9 17.71 -7.23 -17.36
N SER A 10 16.42 -7.35 -17.02
CA SER A 10 15.78 -8.66 -16.83
C SER A 10 15.72 -9.44 -18.14
N VAL A 11 15.42 -8.78 -19.26
CA VAL A 11 15.42 -9.41 -20.58
C VAL A 11 16.84 -9.84 -20.99
N ALA A 12 17.84 -8.99 -20.76
CA ALA A 12 19.22 -9.31 -21.08
C ALA A 12 19.75 -10.49 -20.25
N THR A 13 19.50 -10.51 -18.94
CA THR A 13 19.90 -11.61 -18.06
C THR A 13 19.18 -12.90 -18.39
N LEU A 14 17.87 -12.85 -18.71
CA LEU A 14 17.11 -14.01 -19.13
C LEU A 14 17.64 -14.59 -20.46
N ALA A 15 17.96 -13.74 -21.44
CA ALA A 15 18.57 -14.18 -22.69
C ALA A 15 19.90 -14.91 -22.46
N MET A 16 20.76 -14.38 -21.60
CA MET A 16 22.02 -15.04 -21.22
C MET A 16 21.79 -16.38 -20.50
N MET A 17 20.82 -16.44 -19.58
CA MET A 17 20.48 -17.69 -18.89
C MET A 17 19.98 -18.78 -19.86
N LEU A 18 19.15 -18.41 -20.84
CA LEU A 18 18.65 -19.34 -21.87
C LEU A 18 19.77 -19.84 -22.79
N LEU A 19 20.76 -19.01 -23.11
CA LEU A 19 21.92 -19.39 -23.89
C LEU A 19 22.82 -20.38 -23.15
N TYR A 20 22.93 -20.24 -21.84
CA TYR A 20 23.77 -21.14 -21.02
C TYR A 20 23.10 -22.49 -20.73
N SER A 21 21.87 -22.47 -20.22
CA SER A 21 21.10 -23.69 -19.95
C SER A 21 19.62 -23.40 -19.90
N PRO A 22 18.86 -23.84 -20.92
CA PRO A 22 17.40 -23.69 -20.94
C PRO A 22 16.71 -24.41 -19.78
N ALA A 23 17.27 -25.55 -19.33
CA ALA A 23 16.70 -26.34 -18.23
C ALA A 23 16.77 -25.58 -16.89
N LEU A 24 17.93 -24.98 -16.57
CA LEU A 24 18.08 -24.18 -15.35
C LEU A 24 17.31 -22.87 -15.43
N ALA A 25 17.24 -22.25 -16.62
CA ALA A 25 16.44 -21.04 -16.84
C ALA A 25 14.94 -21.29 -16.65
N ALA A 26 14.44 -22.48 -17.03
CA ALA A 26 13.05 -22.86 -16.81
C ALA A 26 12.67 -22.92 -15.31
N ILE A 27 13.60 -23.35 -14.44
CA ILE A 27 13.40 -23.34 -12.99
C ILE A 27 13.22 -21.89 -12.51
N ALA A 28 14.08 -20.96 -12.90
CA ALA A 28 13.98 -19.55 -12.54
C ALA A 28 12.69 -18.90 -13.04
N ILE A 29 12.29 -19.19 -14.29
CA ILE A 29 11.03 -18.69 -14.84
C ILE A 29 9.82 -19.25 -14.08
N ALA A 30 9.82 -20.55 -13.77
CA ALA A 30 8.73 -21.18 -13.00
C ALA A 30 8.61 -20.56 -11.61
N THR A 31 9.74 -20.30 -10.92
CA THR A 31 9.76 -19.63 -9.61
C THR A 31 9.21 -18.22 -9.71
N MET A 32 9.58 -17.45 -10.75
CA MET A 32 9.05 -16.10 -10.96
C MET A 32 7.56 -16.08 -11.25
N LEU A 33 7.05 -17.04 -12.01
CA LEU A 33 5.61 -17.19 -12.21
C LEU A 33 4.90 -17.51 -10.89
N LEU A 34 5.45 -18.42 -10.09
CA LEU A 34 4.89 -18.76 -8.79
C LEU A 34 4.91 -17.57 -7.83
N TYR A 35 5.99 -16.79 -7.84
CA TYR A 35 6.11 -15.53 -7.10
C TYR A 35 5.03 -14.53 -7.53
N ALA A 36 4.84 -14.31 -8.82
CA ALA A 36 3.84 -13.40 -9.35
C ALA A 36 2.41 -13.82 -8.97
N VAL A 37 2.10 -15.12 -9.04
CA VAL A 37 0.81 -15.68 -8.61
C VAL A 37 0.63 -15.48 -7.11
N GLY A 38 1.63 -15.81 -6.30
CA GLY A 38 1.62 -15.58 -4.85
C GLY A 38 1.36 -14.11 -4.52
N ARG A 39 2.01 -13.19 -5.22
CA ARG A 39 1.82 -11.74 -5.06
C ARG A 39 0.40 -11.30 -5.39
N CYS A 40 -0.17 -11.83 -6.46
CA CYS A 40 -1.54 -11.54 -6.88
C CYS A 40 -2.56 -12.02 -5.82
N LEU A 41 -2.40 -13.22 -5.30
CA LEU A 41 -3.27 -13.78 -4.26
C LEU A 41 -3.15 -12.99 -2.94
N TRP A 42 -1.93 -12.57 -2.58
CA TRP A 42 -1.66 -11.86 -1.33
C TRP A 42 -2.07 -10.37 -1.36
N TYR A 43 -2.29 -9.83 -2.55
CA TYR A 43 -2.64 -8.41 -2.73
C TYR A 43 -3.95 -8.05 -2.02
N ARG A 44 -5.02 -8.83 -2.20
CA ARG A 44 -6.33 -8.55 -1.61
C ARG A 44 -6.32 -8.52 -0.08
N PRO A 45 -5.83 -9.57 0.64
CA PRO A 45 -5.79 -9.54 2.09
C PRO A 45 -4.91 -8.42 2.64
N LEU A 46 -3.79 -8.11 1.99
CA LEU A 46 -2.92 -7.01 2.41
C LEU A 46 -3.57 -5.64 2.20
N ARG A 47 -4.25 -5.43 1.07
CA ARG A 47 -5.00 -4.20 0.80
C ARG A 47 -6.08 -3.97 1.86
N ASN A 48 -6.91 -4.98 2.14
CA ASN A 48 -8.00 -4.86 3.11
C ASN A 48 -7.46 -4.55 4.53
N ALA A 49 -6.39 -5.24 4.95
CA ALA A 49 -5.77 -4.99 6.24
C ALA A 49 -5.14 -3.57 6.33
N THR A 50 -4.57 -3.07 5.24
CA THR A 50 -4.02 -1.72 5.18
C THR A 50 -5.12 -0.67 5.23
N GLU A 51 -6.24 -0.89 4.54
CA GLU A 51 -7.42 -0.02 4.57
C GLU A 51 -8.01 0.06 5.99
N GLU A 52 -8.21 -1.07 6.65
CA GLU A 52 -8.66 -1.15 8.05
C GLU A 52 -7.73 -0.38 8.98
N GLN A 53 -6.42 -0.56 8.83
CA GLN A 53 -5.41 0.17 9.61
C GLN A 53 -5.52 1.69 9.43
N ILE A 54 -5.72 2.17 8.20
CA ILE A 54 -5.86 3.61 7.92
C ILE A 54 -7.14 4.16 8.55
N ILE A 55 -8.26 3.41 8.52
CA ILE A 55 -9.53 3.83 9.13
C ILE A 55 -9.38 3.97 10.65
N HIS A 56 -8.79 2.98 11.32
CA HIS A 56 -8.58 3.05 12.78
C HIS A 56 -7.60 4.16 13.16
N ALA A 57 -6.54 4.38 12.38
CA ALA A 57 -5.61 5.49 12.58
C ALA A 57 -6.31 6.86 12.45
N ALA A 58 -7.17 7.03 11.45
CA ALA A 58 -7.92 8.25 11.26
C ALA A 58 -8.91 8.52 12.42
N ARG A 59 -9.61 7.49 12.89
CA ARG A 59 -10.53 7.60 14.05
C ARG A 59 -9.79 8.02 15.33
N GLN A 60 -8.67 7.38 15.62
CA GLN A 60 -7.83 7.72 16.77
C GLN A 60 -7.32 9.15 16.69
N GLN A 61 -6.83 9.58 15.53
CA GLN A 61 -6.33 10.92 15.28
C GLN A 61 -7.43 11.98 15.42
N SER A 62 -8.62 11.74 14.86
CA SER A 62 -9.77 12.64 14.96
C SER A 62 -10.17 12.84 16.42
N HIS A 63 -10.31 11.73 17.17
CA HIS A 63 -10.64 11.78 18.59
C HIS A 63 -9.61 12.56 19.43
N PHE A 64 -8.32 12.40 19.09
CA PHE A 64 -7.24 13.17 19.73
C PHE A 64 -7.37 14.67 19.45
N LEU A 65 -7.55 15.05 18.19
CA LEU A 65 -7.71 16.45 17.78
C LEU A 65 -8.94 17.10 18.40
N GLU A 66 -10.08 16.39 18.46
CA GLU A 66 -11.27 16.85 19.16
C GLU A 66 -11.01 17.08 20.68
N THR A 67 -10.25 16.18 21.31
CA THR A 67 -9.88 16.29 22.70
C THR A 67 -9.04 17.55 22.96
N VAL A 68 -8.07 17.83 22.08
CA VAL A 68 -7.23 19.03 22.19
C VAL A 68 -8.04 20.31 21.96
N ARG A 69 -8.92 20.32 20.94
CA ARG A 69 -9.80 21.47 20.66
C ARG A 69 -10.79 21.72 21.80
N GLY A 70 -11.33 20.65 22.40
CA GLY A 70 -12.30 20.70 23.48
C GLY A 70 -11.72 20.66 24.91
N ILE A 71 -10.43 20.97 25.08
CA ILE A 71 -9.76 20.81 26.41
C ILE A 71 -10.38 21.64 27.52
N ARG A 72 -10.89 22.85 27.19
CA ARG A 72 -11.51 23.75 28.21
C ARG A 72 -12.79 23.15 28.80
N PRO A 73 -13.81 22.76 28.01
CA PRO A 73 -15.01 22.11 28.54
C PRO A 73 -14.70 20.77 29.20
N LEU A 74 -13.73 19.97 28.70
CA LEU A 74 -13.33 18.73 29.34
C LEU A 74 -12.80 18.93 30.76
N LYS A 75 -12.00 19.96 30.97
CA LYS A 75 -11.52 20.33 32.32
C LYS A 75 -12.63 20.87 33.22
N LEU A 76 -13.52 21.68 32.67
CA LEU A 76 -14.63 22.28 33.42
C LEU A 76 -15.59 21.20 33.97
N PHE A 77 -15.91 20.20 33.12
CA PHE A 77 -16.81 19.11 33.49
C PHE A 77 -16.10 17.90 34.12
N GLN A 78 -14.79 17.97 34.34
CA GLN A 78 -13.95 16.91 34.92
C GLN A 78 -14.05 15.55 34.20
N ARG A 79 -14.24 15.54 32.89
CA ARG A 79 -14.41 14.31 32.08
C ARG A 79 -13.11 13.83 31.41
N GLN A 80 -11.94 14.20 31.93
CA GLN A 80 -10.65 13.86 31.34
C GLN A 80 -10.40 12.35 31.32
N GLU A 81 -10.74 11.63 32.41
CA GLU A 81 -10.49 10.18 32.50
C GLU A 81 -11.40 9.37 31.56
N GLU A 82 -12.65 9.80 31.40
CA GLU A 82 -13.55 9.17 30.41
C GLU A 82 -13.01 9.35 28.99
N ARG A 83 -12.56 10.55 28.63
CA ARG A 83 -12.01 10.84 27.31
C ARG A 83 -10.68 10.11 27.05
N ARG A 84 -9.84 10.00 28.07
CA ARG A 84 -8.60 9.23 28.04
C ARG A 84 -8.87 7.74 27.83
N SER A 85 -9.83 7.19 28.55
CA SER A 85 -10.21 5.78 28.42
C SER A 85 -10.73 5.46 27.02
N ALA A 86 -11.59 6.33 26.46
CA ALA A 86 -12.08 6.21 25.09
C ALA A 86 -10.93 6.28 24.07
N TRP A 87 -9.99 7.21 24.23
CA TRP A 87 -8.82 7.32 23.36
C TRP A 87 -7.91 6.09 23.44
N LEU A 88 -7.70 5.53 24.63
CA LEU A 88 -6.93 4.29 24.79
C LEU A 88 -7.60 3.11 24.06
N GLY A 89 -8.92 3.02 24.08
CA GLY A 89 -9.66 2.03 23.31
C GLY A 89 -9.37 2.13 21.80
N LEU A 90 -9.48 3.33 21.25
CA LEU A 90 -9.17 3.59 19.83
C LEU A 90 -7.69 3.33 19.48
N LEU A 91 -6.77 3.64 20.40
CA LEU A 91 -5.36 3.36 20.24
C LEU A 91 -5.08 1.84 20.16
N VAL A 92 -5.74 1.05 21.01
CA VAL A 92 -5.62 -0.42 20.99
C VAL A 92 -6.14 -0.98 19.66
N GLU A 93 -7.28 -0.48 19.16
CA GLU A 93 -7.80 -0.89 17.84
C GLU A 93 -6.83 -0.56 16.71
N GLN A 94 -6.26 0.64 16.71
CA GLN A 94 -5.24 1.05 15.72
C GLN A 94 -4.01 0.14 15.76
N ILE A 95 -3.49 -0.14 16.97
CA ILE A 95 -2.32 -1.02 17.15
C ILE A 95 -2.63 -2.44 16.65
N ASN A 96 -3.79 -2.99 16.98
CA ASN A 96 -4.19 -4.32 16.55
C ASN A 96 -4.33 -4.41 15.02
N ALA A 97 -4.92 -3.41 14.37
CA ALA A 97 -4.99 -3.33 12.92
C ALA A 97 -3.58 -3.24 12.28
N GLY A 98 -2.69 -2.43 12.87
CA GLY A 98 -1.29 -2.32 12.46
C GLY A 98 -0.53 -3.63 12.59
N LEU A 99 -0.69 -4.34 13.70
CA LEU A 99 -0.09 -5.66 13.92
C LEU A 99 -0.59 -6.70 12.92
N ARG A 100 -1.89 -6.67 12.56
CA ARG A 100 -2.46 -7.55 11.54
C ARG A 100 -1.80 -7.33 10.17
N THR A 101 -1.66 -6.07 9.75
CA THR A 101 -0.97 -5.69 8.50
C THR A 101 0.48 -6.14 8.52
N GLN A 102 1.18 -5.92 9.63
CA GLN A 102 2.59 -6.29 9.78
C GLN A 102 2.79 -7.81 9.76
N LYS A 103 1.92 -8.59 10.44
CA LYS A 103 1.95 -10.06 10.39
C LYS A 103 1.79 -10.57 8.97
N LEU A 104 0.84 -10.03 8.19
CA LEU A 104 0.65 -10.40 6.80
C LEU A 104 1.89 -10.08 5.95
N ARG A 105 2.52 -8.93 6.15
CA ARG A 105 3.78 -8.55 5.45
C ARG A 105 4.92 -9.50 5.78
N LEU A 106 5.11 -9.78 7.07
CA LEU A 106 6.17 -10.70 7.52
C LEU A 106 5.97 -12.11 6.97
N LEU A 107 4.73 -12.64 7.04
CA LEU A 107 4.41 -13.96 6.50
C LEU A 107 4.70 -14.03 5.00
N TYR A 108 4.29 -13.02 4.24
CA TYR A 108 4.60 -12.93 2.81
C TYR A 108 6.12 -12.91 2.56
N GLN A 109 6.86 -12.11 3.31
CA GLN A 109 8.31 -12.01 3.18
C GLN A 109 9.01 -13.33 3.47
N GLN A 110 8.56 -14.06 4.50
CA GLN A 110 9.14 -15.37 4.84
C GLN A 110 8.82 -16.43 3.77
N LEU A 111 7.58 -16.45 3.24
CA LEU A 111 7.22 -17.35 2.16
C LEU A 111 8.03 -17.10 0.89
N ASN A 112 8.27 -15.83 0.55
CA ASN A 112 9.14 -15.49 -0.56
C ASN A 112 10.59 -15.91 -0.32
N GLY A 113 11.12 -15.69 0.89
CA GLY A 113 12.45 -16.15 1.25
C GLY A 113 12.62 -17.65 1.11
N LEU A 114 11.61 -18.44 1.51
CA LEU A 114 11.58 -19.89 1.33
C LEU A 114 11.52 -20.27 -0.15
N LEU A 115 10.68 -19.60 -0.95
CA LEU A 115 10.54 -19.87 -2.37
C LEU A 115 11.87 -19.70 -3.13
N PHE A 116 12.53 -18.55 -2.95
CA PHE A 116 13.83 -18.29 -3.57
C PHE A 116 14.97 -19.13 -2.97
N GLY A 117 14.87 -19.50 -1.69
CA GLY A 117 15.81 -20.45 -1.05
C GLY A 117 15.73 -21.84 -1.68
N ILE A 118 14.51 -22.37 -1.87
CA ILE A 118 14.30 -23.66 -2.53
C ILE A 118 14.76 -23.62 -3.98
N GLU A 119 14.44 -22.57 -4.71
CA GLU A 119 14.92 -22.37 -6.07
C GLU A 119 16.45 -22.42 -6.14
N ASN A 120 17.12 -21.69 -5.25
CA ASN A 120 18.57 -21.65 -5.23
C ASN A 120 19.20 -23.05 -4.99
N LEU A 121 18.60 -23.83 -4.09
CA LEU A 121 19.01 -25.22 -3.85
C LEU A 121 18.80 -26.10 -5.09
N LEU A 122 17.67 -25.96 -5.78
CA LEU A 122 17.38 -26.71 -7.02
C LEU A 122 18.38 -26.35 -8.12
N VAL A 123 18.66 -25.06 -8.33
CA VAL A 123 19.61 -24.60 -9.35
C VAL A 123 21.03 -25.12 -9.06
N ILE A 124 21.45 -25.09 -7.79
CA ILE A 124 22.76 -25.64 -7.41
C ILE A 124 22.78 -27.15 -7.62
N TRP A 125 21.77 -27.89 -7.19
CA TRP A 125 21.71 -29.33 -7.36
C TRP A 125 21.77 -29.74 -8.84
N PHE A 126 20.83 -29.24 -9.65
CA PHE A 126 20.77 -29.59 -11.07
C PHE A 126 22.04 -29.10 -11.82
N GLY A 127 22.53 -27.89 -11.49
CA GLY A 127 23.74 -27.36 -12.06
C GLY A 127 24.99 -28.19 -11.69
N ALA A 128 25.09 -28.64 -10.44
CA ALA A 128 26.17 -29.52 -10.00
C ALA A 128 26.10 -30.90 -10.70
N SER A 129 24.92 -31.48 -10.87
CA SER A 129 24.76 -32.71 -11.64
C SER A 129 25.23 -32.56 -13.08
N MET A 130 24.87 -31.44 -13.75
CA MET A 130 25.33 -31.15 -15.10
C MET A 130 26.86 -30.94 -15.19
N VAL A 131 27.50 -30.44 -14.11
CA VAL A 131 28.97 -30.34 -14.03
C VAL A 131 29.58 -31.71 -13.90
N ILE A 132 29.04 -32.61 -13.09
CA ILE A 132 29.55 -34.00 -12.91
C ILE A 132 29.41 -34.77 -14.23
N ASP A 133 28.32 -34.57 -14.97
CA ASP A 133 28.06 -35.18 -16.28
C ASP A 133 28.92 -34.58 -17.40
N GLY A 134 29.77 -33.58 -17.09
CA GLY A 134 30.69 -32.94 -18.06
C GLY A 134 29.99 -32.00 -19.06
N GLN A 135 28.69 -31.74 -18.88
CA GLN A 135 27.93 -30.84 -19.73
C GLN A 135 28.12 -29.36 -19.40
N PHE A 136 28.59 -29.08 -18.19
CA PHE A 136 28.69 -27.72 -17.64
C PHE A 136 30.05 -27.56 -16.93
N SER A 137 30.68 -26.40 -17.01
CA SER A 137 31.87 -26.10 -16.20
C SER A 137 31.47 -25.45 -14.87
N VAL A 138 32.29 -25.61 -13.84
CA VAL A 138 32.09 -24.95 -12.54
C VAL A 138 32.00 -23.42 -12.70
N GLY A 139 32.85 -22.84 -13.55
CA GLY A 139 32.84 -21.41 -13.83
C GLY A 139 31.52 -20.95 -14.46
N LEU A 140 30.95 -21.77 -15.36
CA LEU A 140 29.68 -21.49 -16.00
C LEU A 140 28.51 -21.57 -14.99
N LEU A 141 28.56 -22.50 -14.04
CA LEU A 141 27.57 -22.60 -12.95
C LEU A 141 27.60 -21.36 -12.06
N ILE A 142 28.80 -20.88 -11.68
CA ILE A 142 28.94 -19.66 -10.87
C ILE A 142 28.39 -18.45 -11.64
N ALA A 143 28.71 -18.33 -12.94
CA ALA A 143 28.18 -17.26 -13.77
C ALA A 143 26.66 -17.35 -13.90
N PHE A 144 26.09 -18.55 -14.07
CA PHE A 144 24.64 -18.76 -14.11
C PHE A 144 23.94 -18.31 -12.83
N ILE A 145 24.48 -18.68 -11.67
CA ILE A 145 23.94 -18.27 -10.36
C ILE A 145 23.96 -16.74 -10.20
N ALA A 146 25.01 -16.06 -10.70
CA ALA A 146 25.08 -14.61 -10.69
C ALA A 146 24.00 -13.97 -11.58
N TYR A 147 23.83 -14.46 -12.81
CA TYR A 147 22.76 -13.98 -13.72
C TYR A 147 21.36 -14.26 -13.18
N LYS A 148 21.14 -15.46 -12.61
CA LYS A 148 19.90 -15.84 -11.95
C LYS A 148 19.57 -14.88 -10.80
N THR A 149 20.51 -14.62 -9.88
CA THR A 149 20.29 -13.70 -8.77
C THR A 149 19.93 -12.29 -9.24
N GLN A 150 20.58 -11.82 -10.32
CA GLN A 150 20.27 -10.53 -10.91
C GLN A 150 18.88 -10.53 -11.56
N PHE A 151 18.52 -11.59 -12.26
CA PHE A 151 17.19 -11.77 -12.86
C PHE A 151 16.10 -11.76 -11.80
N ASP A 152 16.23 -12.57 -10.75
CA ASP A 152 15.27 -12.64 -9.63
C ASP A 152 15.03 -11.28 -8.98
N THR A 153 16.12 -10.56 -8.71
CA THR A 153 16.06 -9.23 -8.11
C THR A 153 15.34 -8.23 -9.02
N ARG A 154 15.67 -8.21 -10.33
CA ARG A 154 15.09 -7.25 -11.28
C ARG A 154 13.61 -7.52 -11.55
N VAL A 155 13.27 -8.79 -11.80
CA VAL A 155 11.88 -9.18 -12.05
C VAL A 155 11.03 -9.03 -10.79
N GLY A 156 11.57 -9.42 -9.63
CA GLY A 156 10.91 -9.22 -8.33
C GLY A 156 10.59 -7.75 -8.09
N ASN A 157 11.56 -6.85 -8.30
CA ASN A 157 11.36 -5.41 -8.19
C ASN A 157 10.27 -4.87 -9.15
N LEU A 158 10.22 -5.37 -10.39
CA LEU A 158 9.18 -4.97 -11.35
C LEU A 158 7.79 -5.38 -10.88
N ILE A 159 7.65 -6.61 -10.42
CA ILE A 159 6.39 -7.14 -9.89
C ILE A 159 5.97 -6.32 -8.66
N ASP A 160 6.87 -6.08 -7.71
CA ASP A 160 6.57 -5.31 -6.50
C ASP A 160 6.17 -3.87 -6.83
N LYS A 161 6.88 -3.18 -7.71
CA LYS A 161 6.53 -1.82 -8.17
C LYS A 161 5.15 -1.76 -8.82
N PHE A 162 4.77 -2.79 -9.58
CA PHE A 162 3.42 -2.85 -10.17
C PHE A 162 2.33 -2.92 -9.09
N PHE A 163 2.53 -3.73 -8.05
CA PHE A 163 1.57 -3.81 -6.95
C PHE A 163 1.60 -2.59 -6.03
N GLU A 164 2.76 -1.95 -5.85
CA GLU A 164 2.85 -0.66 -5.15
C GLU A 164 2.06 0.44 -5.85
N LEU A 165 2.16 0.54 -7.18
CA LEU A 165 1.35 1.47 -7.97
C LEU A 165 -0.15 1.22 -7.80
N ARG A 166 -0.59 -0.04 -7.76
CA ARG A 166 -1.98 -0.37 -7.45
C ARG A 166 -2.40 0.01 -6.02
N MET A 167 -1.48 -0.09 -5.06
CA MET A 167 -1.77 0.32 -3.68
C MET A 167 -1.87 1.85 -3.55
N LEU A 168 -1.13 2.61 -4.36
CA LEU A 168 -1.24 4.06 -4.43
C LEU A 168 -2.62 4.54 -4.90
N GLN A 169 -3.34 3.74 -5.69
CA GLN A 169 -4.72 4.08 -6.09
C GLN A 169 -5.63 4.29 -4.87
N LEU A 170 -5.45 3.49 -3.81
CA LEU A 170 -6.23 3.64 -2.57
C LEU A 170 -6.00 5.01 -1.90
N GLN A 171 -4.79 5.52 -1.96
CA GLN A 171 -4.46 6.87 -1.46
C GLN A 171 -4.95 7.95 -2.43
N GLY A 172 -4.86 7.68 -3.74
CA GLY A 172 -5.35 8.57 -4.80
C GLY A 172 -6.87 8.77 -4.76
N GLU A 173 -7.66 7.73 -4.49
CA GLU A 173 -9.12 7.81 -4.31
C GLU A 173 -9.50 8.77 -3.18
N ARG A 174 -8.78 8.72 -2.06
CA ARG A 174 -9.00 9.65 -0.93
C ARG A 174 -8.59 11.09 -1.24
N LEU A 175 -7.52 11.27 -2.00
CA LEU A 175 -7.09 12.60 -2.44
C LEU A 175 -8.09 13.17 -3.45
N ALA A 176 -8.60 12.34 -4.35
CA ALA A 176 -9.60 12.71 -5.32
C ALA A 176 -10.91 13.17 -4.65
N ASP A 177 -11.31 12.51 -3.57
CA ASP A 177 -12.51 12.87 -2.79
C ASP A 177 -12.42 14.30 -2.22
N ILE A 178 -11.20 14.73 -1.86
CA ILE A 178 -10.95 16.10 -1.38
C ILE A 178 -10.86 17.09 -2.54
N VAL A 179 -10.07 16.76 -3.59
CA VAL A 179 -9.74 17.70 -4.67
C VAL A 179 -10.89 17.88 -5.65
N LEU A 180 -11.69 16.84 -5.88
CA LEU A 180 -12.82 16.85 -6.81
C LEU A 180 -14.12 17.34 -6.15
N HIS A 181 -14.10 17.56 -4.83
CA HIS A 181 -15.27 18.16 -4.17
C HIS A 181 -15.48 19.57 -4.72
N PRO A 182 -16.70 19.92 -5.16
CA PRO A 182 -16.96 21.25 -5.70
C PRO A 182 -16.61 22.31 -4.65
N PRO A 183 -15.86 23.36 -5.01
CA PRO A 183 -15.55 24.43 -4.07
C PRO A 183 -16.85 25.09 -3.60
N GLU A 184 -16.88 25.46 -2.32
CA GLU A 184 -17.97 26.29 -1.81
C GLU A 184 -18.17 27.49 -2.73
N THR A 185 -19.41 27.75 -3.11
CA THR A 185 -19.76 28.99 -3.82
C THR A 185 -19.44 30.15 -2.88
N THR A 186 -18.28 30.76 -3.07
CA THR A 186 -17.96 32.02 -2.41
C THR A 186 -19.00 33.03 -2.89
N VAL A 187 -19.96 33.33 -2.04
CA VAL A 187 -20.80 34.52 -2.26
C VAL A 187 -19.82 35.67 -2.37
N SER A 188 -19.72 36.22 -3.58
CA SER A 188 -18.99 37.44 -3.90
C SER A 188 -19.23 38.44 -2.77
N SER A 189 -18.13 38.94 -2.19
CA SER A 189 -18.15 39.91 -1.10
C SER A 189 -19.27 40.94 -1.33
N VAL A 190 -20.39 40.74 -0.65
CA VAL A 190 -21.41 41.78 -0.53
C VAL A 190 -20.63 42.95 0.11
N ASP A 191 -20.67 44.10 -0.58
CA ASP A 191 -19.94 45.26 -0.14
C ASP A 191 -20.39 45.57 1.31
N LEU A 192 -19.52 45.36 2.26
CA LEU A 192 -19.82 45.53 3.70
C LEU A 192 -20.38 46.93 4.01
N GLN A 193 -20.10 47.91 3.14
CA GLN A 193 -20.66 49.24 3.25
C GLN A 193 -22.19 49.30 2.96
N THR A 194 -22.68 48.45 2.08
CA THR A 194 -24.11 48.34 1.80
C THR A 194 -24.92 47.66 2.92
N LEU A 195 -24.24 46.82 3.73
CA LEU A 195 -24.86 46.14 4.88
C LEU A 195 -24.95 47.00 6.16
N MET A 196 -24.18 48.08 6.24
CA MET A 196 -24.19 48.97 7.41
C MET A 196 -25.44 49.92 7.44
N ASP A 197 -26.13 50.07 6.32
CA ASP A 197 -27.30 50.96 6.20
C ASP A 197 -28.65 50.19 6.21
N CYS A 198 -28.60 48.87 6.43
CA CYS A 198 -29.83 48.09 6.48
C CYS A 198 -30.20 47.67 7.91
N ASP A 199 -31.43 47.81 8.30
CA ASP A 199 -31.97 47.14 9.50
C ASP A 199 -31.76 45.63 9.34
N ALA A 200 -30.89 45.06 10.19
CA ALA A 200 -30.52 43.64 10.12
C ALA A 200 -31.68 42.75 10.56
N SER A 201 -32.58 42.44 9.64
CA SER A 201 -33.64 41.43 9.85
C SER A 201 -33.35 40.18 9.05
N ILE A 202 -33.51 39.02 9.68
CA ILE A 202 -33.42 37.72 9.02
C ILE A 202 -34.82 37.15 8.91
N GLU A 203 -35.35 37.11 7.68
CA GLU A 203 -36.65 36.48 7.40
C GLU A 203 -36.43 35.14 6.71
N ILE A 204 -36.88 34.05 7.33
CA ILE A 204 -36.73 32.69 6.81
C ILE A 204 -38.09 32.19 6.37
N GLN A 205 -38.25 32.00 5.06
CA GLN A 205 -39.50 31.49 4.48
C GLN A 205 -39.16 30.18 3.71
N GLY A 206 -39.80 29.07 4.09
CA GLY A 206 -39.72 27.79 3.36
C GLY A 206 -38.29 27.20 3.27
N LEU A 207 -37.44 27.42 4.29
CA LEU A 207 -36.12 26.86 4.30
C LEU A 207 -36.17 25.33 4.45
N HIS A 208 -35.71 24.64 3.41
CA HIS A 208 -35.50 23.20 3.43
C HIS A 208 -34.00 22.93 3.34
N TYR A 209 -33.48 22.05 4.21
CA TYR A 209 -32.08 21.65 4.21
C TYR A 209 -31.98 20.14 4.25
N ARG A 210 -31.02 19.60 3.49
CA ARG A 210 -30.65 18.19 3.53
C ARG A 210 -29.11 18.04 3.45
N TYR A 211 -28.56 17.05 4.16
CA TYR A 211 -27.11 16.80 4.13
C TYR A 211 -26.65 16.09 2.86
N ALA A 212 -27.51 15.31 2.24
CA ALA A 212 -27.22 14.61 0.98
C ALA A 212 -28.43 14.67 0.05
N GLU A 213 -28.18 14.66 -1.27
CA GLU A 213 -29.24 14.73 -2.30
C GLU A 213 -30.29 13.60 -2.20
N GLN A 214 -29.91 12.46 -1.59
CA GLN A 214 -30.76 11.28 -1.45
C GLN A 214 -31.57 11.23 -0.14
N GLU A 215 -31.40 12.19 0.77
CA GLU A 215 -32.16 12.25 2.01
C GLU A 215 -33.53 12.95 1.78
N PRO A 216 -34.60 12.48 2.48
CA PRO A 216 -35.87 13.16 2.46
C PRO A 216 -35.74 14.57 3.06
N TRP A 217 -36.56 15.50 2.58
CA TRP A 217 -36.62 16.88 3.08
C TRP A 217 -37.13 16.94 4.50
#